data_f910076fd8324ed925daaa902bfc12d9
#
_entry.id   f910076fd8324ed925daaa902bfc12d9
#
_cell.length_a   1.000
_cell.length_b   1.000
_cell.length_c   1.000
_cell.angle_alpha   90.00
_cell.angle_beta   90.00
_cell.angle_gamma   90.00
#
_symmetry.space_group_name_H-M   'P 1'
#
loop_
_entity.id
_entity.type
_entity.pdbx_description
1 polymer ?
#
loop_
_entity_poly.entity_id
_entity_poly.type
_entity_poly.pdbx_seq_one_letter_code
_entity_poly.pdbx_strand_id
1 'polypeptide(L)'
;MNPLPERSNLDHLRKQAKDLLRQYRARDPAALAAVRQHLPAAKDKSDAELSTMLLQLRDAQSCIARQYGFPSWHELKHYVQLKSGAQAPTSTEAEIAQRRYEIAQRAYEHARPRTAVPFDPKSFDKYVGYYQLSRRPHTFTHIFREGGRFFEQLNIEKRAGVKPVEFYPESETKFFATIVASQISFVTDAQGQVTGLVFHQGGHESPATRVHKSVVDTYETALDQRIKENTASHGAEAFLRRYIVGCEKGQPNYDEMSPALVSGVRRRQSIIETRHQRAGVFKSLSFKGVDRRGWDVFEATFTRGQVEYRIPPLTADGKATDIAPREVP
;
A
#
# COMPACT_ATOMS: atom_id res chain seq x y z
N MET A 1 -11.30 9.63 -16.43
CA MET A 1 -11.60 8.19 -16.39
C MET A 1 -13.03 7.98 -16.78
N ASN A 2 -13.28 7.08 -17.71
CA ASN A 2 -14.66 6.80 -18.13
C ASN A 2 -15.25 5.77 -17.17
N PRO A 3 -16.47 5.97 -16.65
CA PRO A 3 -17.14 4.93 -15.90
C PRO A 3 -17.35 3.72 -16.82
N LEU A 4 -17.12 2.52 -16.26
CA LEU A 4 -17.40 1.30 -17.01
C LEU A 4 -18.93 1.20 -17.24
N PRO A 5 -19.42 1.01 -18.48
CA PRO A 5 -20.86 0.91 -18.75
C PRO A 5 -21.51 -0.17 -17.87
N GLU A 6 -22.74 0.06 -17.39
CA GLU A 6 -23.44 -0.90 -16.50
C GLU A 6 -23.58 -2.31 -17.13
N ARG A 7 -23.73 -2.39 -18.46
CA ARG A 7 -23.76 -3.64 -19.22
C ARG A 7 -22.47 -3.83 -20.02
N SER A 8 -21.34 -3.86 -19.33
CA SER A 8 -20.04 -4.08 -19.98
C SER A 8 -19.97 -5.48 -20.57
N ASN A 9 -19.68 -5.57 -21.89
CA ASN A 9 -19.47 -6.80 -22.59
C ASN A 9 -17.98 -6.93 -22.97
N LEU A 10 -17.38 -8.09 -22.74
CA LEU A 10 -15.98 -8.36 -23.08
C LEU A 10 -15.67 -8.17 -24.57
N ASP A 11 -16.62 -8.48 -25.46
CA ASP A 11 -16.42 -8.32 -26.89
C ASP A 11 -16.38 -6.85 -27.29
N HIS A 12 -17.17 -6.00 -26.62
CA HIS A 12 -17.08 -4.55 -26.80
C HIS A 12 -15.72 -4.00 -26.35
N LEU A 13 -15.23 -4.44 -25.21
CA LEU A 13 -13.90 -4.02 -24.71
C LEU A 13 -12.76 -4.52 -25.60
N ARG A 14 -12.87 -5.75 -26.14
CA ARG A 14 -11.92 -6.27 -27.12
C ARG A 14 -11.94 -5.45 -28.41
N LYS A 15 -13.12 -5.03 -28.85
CA LYS A 15 -13.28 -4.15 -30.01
C LYS A 15 -12.61 -2.81 -29.75
N GLN A 16 -12.84 -2.17 -28.61
CA GLN A 16 -12.20 -0.92 -28.25
C GLN A 16 -10.67 -1.04 -28.28
N ALA A 17 -10.10 -2.14 -27.75
CA ALA A 17 -8.65 -2.35 -27.80
C ALA A 17 -8.11 -2.51 -29.22
N LYS A 18 -8.84 -3.20 -30.11
CA LYS A 18 -8.50 -3.32 -31.53
C LYS A 18 -8.61 -1.98 -32.25
N ASP A 19 -9.64 -1.20 -31.96
CA ASP A 19 -9.87 0.12 -32.55
C ASP A 19 -8.79 1.11 -32.09
N LEU A 20 -8.41 1.12 -30.81
CA LEU A 20 -7.30 1.92 -30.29
C LEU A 20 -5.99 1.57 -31.02
N LEU A 21 -5.69 0.27 -31.18
CA LEU A 21 -4.49 -0.17 -31.87
C LEU A 21 -4.49 0.26 -33.34
N ARG A 22 -5.61 0.17 -34.02
CA ARG A 22 -5.78 0.63 -35.44
C ARG A 22 -5.57 2.11 -35.54
N GLN A 23 -6.23 2.93 -34.70
CA GLN A 23 -6.10 4.38 -34.68
C GLN A 23 -4.66 4.82 -34.33
N TYR A 24 -4.02 4.15 -33.37
CA TYR A 24 -2.61 4.39 -33.05
C TYR A 24 -1.69 4.16 -34.26
N ARG A 25 -1.89 3.07 -35.01
CA ARG A 25 -1.12 2.78 -36.24
C ARG A 25 -1.39 3.80 -37.35
N ALA A 26 -2.57 4.38 -37.37
CA ALA A 26 -2.93 5.49 -38.25
C ALA A 26 -2.40 6.85 -37.76
N ARG A 27 -1.68 6.88 -36.61
CA ARG A 27 -1.13 8.10 -35.98
C ARG A 27 -2.21 9.11 -35.57
N ASP A 28 -3.38 8.62 -35.20
CA ASP A 28 -4.47 9.47 -34.69
C ASP A 28 -4.03 10.17 -33.41
N PRO A 29 -4.15 11.52 -33.34
CA PRO A 29 -3.69 12.28 -32.16
C PRO A 29 -4.36 11.85 -30.84
N ALA A 30 -5.67 11.51 -30.89
CA ALA A 30 -6.40 11.07 -29.71
C ALA A 30 -5.91 9.69 -29.22
N ALA A 31 -5.59 8.79 -30.16
CA ALA A 31 -5.03 7.48 -29.84
C ALA A 31 -3.60 7.59 -29.26
N LEU A 32 -2.76 8.48 -29.80
CA LEU A 32 -1.43 8.75 -29.25
C LEU A 32 -1.53 9.32 -27.82
N ALA A 33 -2.43 10.27 -27.59
CA ALA A 33 -2.69 10.84 -26.27
C ALA A 33 -3.20 9.77 -25.27
N ALA A 34 -4.13 8.91 -25.69
CA ALA A 34 -4.64 7.81 -24.86
C ALA A 34 -3.53 6.80 -24.48
N VAL A 35 -2.67 6.45 -25.43
CA VAL A 35 -1.53 5.56 -25.17
C VAL A 35 -0.54 6.20 -24.21
N ARG A 36 -0.20 7.50 -24.40
CA ARG A 36 0.68 8.23 -23.47
C ARG A 36 0.10 8.28 -22.07
N GLN A 37 -1.20 8.51 -21.94
CA GLN A 37 -1.86 8.63 -20.65
C GLN A 37 -1.96 7.30 -19.90
N HIS A 38 -2.18 6.19 -20.61
CA HIS A 38 -2.59 4.92 -19.98
C HIS A 38 -1.53 3.79 -20.08
N LEU A 39 -0.50 3.93 -20.91
CA LEU A 39 0.58 2.94 -21.00
C LEU A 39 1.84 3.45 -20.29
N PRO A 40 2.29 2.81 -19.18
CA PRO A 40 3.46 3.27 -18.42
C PRO A 40 4.72 3.44 -19.28
N ALA A 41 4.95 2.53 -20.24
CA ALA A 41 6.09 2.60 -21.16
C ALA A 41 6.02 3.78 -22.16
N ALA A 42 4.90 4.49 -22.23
CA ALA A 42 4.66 5.61 -23.16
C ALA A 42 4.57 6.97 -22.45
N LYS A 43 4.58 6.99 -21.12
CA LYS A 43 4.24 8.19 -20.30
C LYS A 43 5.09 9.42 -20.62
N ASP A 44 6.40 9.22 -20.82
CA ASP A 44 7.36 10.33 -20.99
C ASP A 44 7.81 10.47 -22.46
N LYS A 45 7.10 9.84 -23.42
CA LYS A 45 7.46 9.84 -24.85
C LYS A 45 6.80 10.97 -25.61
N SER A 46 7.55 11.60 -26.51
CA SER A 46 7.07 12.55 -27.49
C SER A 46 6.19 11.86 -28.54
N ASP A 47 5.41 12.62 -29.31
CA ASP A 47 4.59 12.08 -30.41
C ASP A 47 5.42 11.38 -31.48
N ALA A 48 6.64 11.87 -31.74
CA ALA A 48 7.57 11.25 -32.67
C ALA A 48 8.02 9.88 -32.18
N GLU A 49 8.40 9.75 -30.91
CA GLU A 49 8.80 8.49 -30.31
C GLU A 49 7.63 7.50 -30.20
N LEU A 50 6.44 7.96 -29.84
CA LEU A 50 5.24 7.14 -29.85
C LEU A 50 4.92 6.61 -31.24
N SER A 51 5.06 7.43 -32.27
CA SER A 51 4.78 7.04 -33.66
C SER A 51 5.73 5.94 -34.20
N THR A 52 6.88 5.76 -33.57
CA THR A 52 7.85 4.70 -33.89
C THR A 52 7.76 3.47 -32.98
N MET A 53 7.02 3.57 -31.88
CA MET A 53 6.87 2.50 -30.92
C MET A 53 5.97 1.39 -31.47
N LEU A 54 6.44 0.13 -31.44
CA LEU A 54 5.65 -1.03 -31.88
C LEU A 54 4.64 -1.46 -30.82
N LEU A 55 3.42 -0.94 -30.92
CA LEU A 55 2.33 -1.30 -30.05
C LEU A 55 1.71 -2.65 -30.47
N GLN A 56 1.51 -3.55 -29.53
CA GLN A 56 0.80 -4.82 -29.71
C GLN A 56 -0.61 -4.75 -29.14
N LEU A 57 -1.45 -5.75 -29.50
CA LEU A 57 -2.82 -5.80 -29.00
C LEU A 57 -2.89 -5.87 -27.45
N ARG A 58 -1.95 -6.56 -26.81
CA ARG A 58 -1.83 -6.62 -25.35
C ARG A 58 -1.59 -5.25 -24.71
N ASP A 59 -0.87 -4.37 -25.39
CA ASP A 59 -0.57 -3.02 -24.91
C ASP A 59 -1.82 -2.13 -25.03
N ALA A 60 -2.55 -2.24 -26.15
CA ALA A 60 -3.84 -1.57 -26.32
C ALA A 60 -4.89 -2.08 -25.32
N GLN A 61 -4.94 -3.38 -25.04
CA GLN A 61 -5.76 -3.96 -23.98
C GLN A 61 -5.41 -3.39 -22.60
N SER A 62 -4.11 -3.24 -22.33
CA SER A 62 -3.61 -2.63 -21.10
C SER A 62 -4.02 -1.16 -20.97
N CYS A 63 -4.01 -0.39 -22.08
CA CYS A 63 -4.52 0.98 -22.12
C CYS A 63 -6.03 1.03 -21.82
N ILE A 64 -6.83 0.21 -22.48
CA ILE A 64 -8.28 0.14 -22.23
C ILE A 64 -8.58 -0.24 -20.78
N ALA A 65 -7.86 -1.22 -20.22
CA ALA A 65 -8.04 -1.59 -18.82
C ALA A 65 -7.80 -0.39 -17.88
N ARG A 66 -6.69 0.33 -18.07
CA ARG A 66 -6.35 1.51 -17.27
C ARG A 66 -7.27 2.70 -17.51
N GLN A 67 -7.79 2.86 -18.71
CA GLN A 67 -8.81 3.89 -19.02
C GLN A 67 -10.09 3.70 -18.19
N TYR A 68 -10.43 2.43 -17.88
CA TYR A 68 -11.54 2.06 -17.00
C TYR A 68 -11.10 1.84 -15.53
N GLY A 69 -9.82 2.14 -15.17
CA GLY A 69 -9.30 2.10 -13.81
C GLY A 69 -8.86 0.74 -13.31
N PHE A 70 -8.66 -0.20 -14.22
CA PHE A 70 -8.11 -1.51 -13.85
C PHE A 70 -6.60 -1.54 -14.08
N PRO A 71 -5.81 -2.14 -13.18
CA PRO A 71 -4.34 -2.21 -13.32
C PRO A 71 -3.91 -3.10 -14.50
N SER A 72 -4.77 -4.04 -14.94
CA SER A 72 -4.48 -4.94 -16.05
C SER A 72 -5.73 -5.37 -16.80
N TRP A 73 -5.53 -5.86 -18.06
CA TRP A 73 -6.60 -6.46 -18.85
C TRP A 73 -7.21 -7.71 -18.19
N HIS A 74 -6.39 -8.47 -17.45
CA HIS A 74 -6.85 -9.63 -16.70
C HIS A 74 -7.88 -9.24 -15.63
N GLU A 75 -7.60 -8.21 -14.86
CA GLU A 75 -8.49 -7.68 -13.83
C GLU A 75 -9.81 -7.15 -14.43
N LEU A 76 -9.73 -6.37 -15.50
CA LEU A 76 -10.92 -5.88 -16.21
C LEU A 76 -11.76 -7.04 -16.75
N LYS A 77 -11.13 -8.03 -17.40
CA LYS A 77 -11.80 -9.22 -17.93
C LYS A 77 -12.51 -9.98 -16.81
N HIS A 78 -11.82 -10.25 -15.71
CA HIS A 78 -12.36 -10.97 -14.56
C HIS A 78 -13.58 -10.24 -13.97
N TYR A 79 -13.47 -8.93 -13.78
CA TYR A 79 -14.57 -8.10 -13.28
C TYR A 79 -15.81 -8.15 -14.18
N VAL A 80 -15.64 -8.02 -15.50
CA VAL A 80 -16.75 -8.06 -16.47
C VAL A 80 -17.38 -9.46 -16.53
N GLN A 81 -16.58 -10.54 -16.43
CA GLN A 81 -17.08 -11.90 -16.38
C GLN A 81 -17.94 -12.16 -15.13
N LEU A 82 -17.51 -11.64 -13.98
CA LEU A 82 -18.28 -11.71 -12.73
C LEU A 82 -19.63 -10.97 -12.85
N LYS A 83 -19.65 -9.79 -13.47
CA LYS A 83 -20.90 -9.03 -13.68
C LYS A 83 -21.84 -9.64 -14.73
N SER A 84 -21.32 -10.35 -15.72
CA SER A 84 -22.14 -10.90 -16.83
C SER A 84 -22.83 -12.23 -16.52
N GLY A 85 -22.69 -12.77 -15.30
CA GLY A 85 -23.44 -13.95 -14.84
C GLY A 85 -23.00 -15.27 -15.46
N ALA A 86 -21.85 -15.35 -16.11
CA ALA A 86 -21.33 -16.58 -16.73
C ALA A 86 -20.93 -17.67 -15.68
N GLN A 87 -20.71 -17.25 -14.45
CA GLN A 87 -20.77 -18.02 -13.20
C GLN A 87 -21.22 -17.03 -12.14
N ALA A 88 -22.38 -17.23 -11.52
CA ALA A 88 -22.82 -16.37 -10.42
C ALA A 88 -21.76 -16.49 -9.30
N PRO A 89 -20.96 -15.43 -9.05
CA PRO A 89 -19.96 -15.49 -7.98
C PRO A 89 -20.71 -15.63 -6.65
N THR A 90 -20.11 -16.30 -5.68
CA THR A 90 -20.56 -16.16 -4.30
C THR A 90 -20.57 -14.66 -3.96
N SER A 91 -21.51 -14.19 -3.13
CA SER A 91 -21.59 -12.77 -2.76
C SER A 91 -20.23 -12.21 -2.33
N THR A 92 -19.42 -13.02 -1.67
CA THR A 92 -18.05 -12.71 -1.24
C THR A 92 -17.08 -12.42 -2.41
N GLU A 93 -17.18 -13.15 -3.52
CA GLU A 93 -16.31 -12.90 -4.70
C GLU A 93 -16.69 -11.62 -5.44
N ALA A 94 -17.99 -11.33 -5.54
CA ALA A 94 -18.48 -10.08 -6.11
C ALA A 94 -18.06 -8.86 -5.27
N GLU A 95 -18.17 -8.97 -3.95
CA GLU A 95 -17.71 -7.91 -3.01
C GLU A 95 -16.19 -7.68 -3.10
N ILE A 96 -15.40 -8.74 -3.20
CA ILE A 96 -13.95 -8.63 -3.38
C ILE A 96 -13.61 -7.96 -4.71
N ALA A 97 -14.27 -8.32 -5.79
CA ALA A 97 -14.06 -7.73 -7.11
C ALA A 97 -14.45 -6.24 -7.14
N GLN A 98 -15.58 -5.90 -6.52
CA GLN A 98 -16.04 -4.51 -6.39
C GLN A 98 -15.05 -3.68 -5.57
N ARG A 99 -14.58 -4.18 -4.44
CA ARG A 99 -13.60 -3.51 -3.58
C ARG A 99 -12.25 -3.29 -4.30
N ARG A 100 -11.79 -4.27 -5.08
CA ARG A 100 -10.57 -4.15 -5.90
C ARG A 100 -10.73 -3.06 -6.95
N TYR A 101 -11.88 -3.00 -7.60
CA TYR A 101 -12.20 -1.96 -8.57
C TYR A 101 -12.16 -0.56 -7.93
N GLU A 102 -12.80 -0.36 -6.79
CA GLU A 102 -12.80 0.90 -6.06
C GLU A 102 -11.39 1.34 -5.61
N ILE A 103 -10.56 0.38 -5.17
CA ILE A 103 -9.15 0.66 -4.84
C ILE A 103 -8.39 1.09 -6.08
N ALA A 104 -8.55 0.41 -7.21
CA ALA A 104 -7.89 0.74 -8.45
C ALA A 104 -8.33 2.12 -9.00
N GLN A 105 -9.61 2.46 -8.85
CA GLN A 105 -10.16 3.77 -9.19
C GLN A 105 -9.49 4.88 -8.37
N ARG A 106 -9.44 4.71 -7.05
CA ARG A 106 -8.80 5.66 -6.14
C ARG A 106 -7.29 5.77 -6.40
N ALA A 107 -6.60 4.66 -6.67
CA ALA A 107 -5.19 4.67 -7.02
C ALA A 107 -4.90 5.50 -8.28
N TYR A 108 -5.77 5.40 -9.28
CA TYR A 108 -5.68 6.22 -10.49
C TYR A 108 -5.86 7.70 -10.18
N GLU A 109 -6.86 8.06 -9.36
CA GLU A 109 -7.10 9.45 -8.95
C GLU A 109 -5.91 10.01 -8.15
N HIS A 110 -5.30 9.21 -7.27
CA HIS A 110 -4.12 9.62 -6.50
C HIS A 110 -2.88 9.84 -7.39
N ALA A 111 -2.79 9.11 -8.50
CA ALA A 111 -1.66 9.19 -9.45
C ALA A 111 -1.81 10.30 -10.51
N ARG A 112 -2.93 11.04 -10.53
CA ARG A 112 -3.13 12.13 -11.51
C ARG A 112 -2.09 13.23 -11.34
N PRO A 113 -1.56 13.77 -12.45
CA PRO A 113 -0.75 14.98 -12.40
C PRO A 113 -1.51 16.13 -11.73
N ARG A 114 -0.85 16.83 -10.83
CA ARG A 114 -1.41 17.97 -10.09
C ARG A 114 -0.54 19.19 -10.27
N THR A 115 -1.16 20.35 -10.18
CA THR A 115 -0.47 21.65 -10.24
C THR A 115 -0.59 22.31 -8.87
N ALA A 116 0.53 22.79 -8.35
CA ALA A 116 0.54 23.54 -7.10
C ALA A 116 -0.17 24.90 -7.30
N VAL A 117 -0.97 25.26 -6.30
CA VAL A 117 -1.63 26.58 -6.25
C VAL A 117 -0.81 27.53 -5.36
N PRO A 118 -0.94 28.85 -5.55
CA PRO A 118 -0.38 29.85 -4.62
C PRO A 118 -0.91 29.58 -3.20
N PHE A 119 -0.01 29.59 -2.23
CA PHE A 119 -0.34 29.31 -0.83
C PHE A 119 0.56 30.13 0.10
N ASP A 120 -0.03 30.82 1.08
CA ASP A 120 0.74 31.53 2.09
C ASP A 120 1.39 30.51 3.05
N PRO A 121 2.75 30.46 3.11
CA PRO A 121 3.43 29.50 3.98
C PRO A 121 3.07 29.64 5.47
N LYS A 122 2.69 30.82 5.94
CA LYS A 122 2.27 31.03 7.33
C LYS A 122 0.94 30.34 7.63
N SER A 123 0.05 30.26 6.65
CA SER A 123 -1.20 29.53 6.78
C SER A 123 -1.02 28.02 6.98
N PHE A 124 0.19 27.47 6.69
CA PHE A 124 0.55 26.09 6.97
C PHE A 124 0.82 25.80 8.44
N ASP A 125 1.16 26.81 9.25
CA ASP A 125 1.54 26.64 10.66
C ASP A 125 0.46 25.95 11.49
N LYS A 126 -0.82 26.09 11.11
CA LYS A 126 -1.93 25.37 11.75
C LYS A 126 -1.86 23.85 11.57
N TYR A 127 -1.19 23.36 10.53
CA TYR A 127 -1.02 21.93 10.20
C TYR A 127 0.24 21.33 10.80
N VAL A 128 1.22 22.15 11.19
CA VAL A 128 2.48 21.69 11.77
C VAL A 128 2.22 20.91 13.06
N GLY A 129 2.84 19.74 13.17
CA GLY A 129 2.69 18.89 14.34
C GLY A 129 2.86 17.40 14.04
N TYR A 130 2.44 16.59 14.99
CA TYR A 130 2.56 15.14 14.93
C TYR A 130 1.19 14.49 14.81
N TYR A 131 1.12 13.42 14.00
CA TYR A 131 -0.11 12.70 13.76
C TYR A 131 0.15 11.21 13.85
N GLN A 132 -0.68 10.49 14.59
CA GLN A 132 -0.60 9.04 14.80
C GLN A 132 -1.51 8.31 13.81
N LEU A 133 -0.97 7.37 13.04
CA LEU A 133 -1.75 6.60 12.08
C LEU A 133 -2.72 5.67 12.80
N SER A 134 -4.03 5.77 12.50
CA SER A 134 -5.08 5.04 13.22
C SER A 134 -4.95 3.51 13.11
N ARG A 135 -4.44 3.00 12.00
CA ARG A 135 -4.25 1.56 11.78
C ARG A 135 -2.85 1.05 12.17
N ARG A 136 -1.96 1.97 12.56
CA ARG A 136 -0.57 1.67 12.95
C ARG A 136 -0.20 2.54 14.15
N PRO A 137 -0.64 2.18 15.36
CA PRO A 137 -0.51 3.04 16.55
C PRO A 137 0.93 3.36 16.96
N HIS A 138 1.92 2.69 16.35
CA HIS A 138 3.35 2.95 16.54
C HIS A 138 3.98 3.70 15.37
N THR A 139 3.15 4.22 14.47
CA THR A 139 3.61 5.02 13.33
C THR A 139 3.07 6.43 13.47
N PHE A 140 3.99 7.36 13.54
CA PHE A 140 3.71 8.79 13.63
C PHE A 140 4.27 9.48 12.40
N THR A 141 3.55 10.48 11.92
CA THR A 141 4.08 11.39 10.92
C THR A 141 4.28 12.77 11.52
N HIS A 142 5.38 13.40 11.18
CA HIS A 142 5.71 14.79 11.48
C HIS A 142 5.42 15.62 10.25
N ILE A 143 4.51 16.57 10.37
CA ILE A 143 4.22 17.60 9.38
C ILE A 143 4.94 18.87 9.81
N PHE A 144 5.77 19.44 8.94
CA PHE A 144 6.54 20.65 9.24
C PHE A 144 6.82 21.46 7.98
N ARG A 145 7.32 22.67 8.16
CA ARG A 145 7.82 23.48 7.05
C ARG A 145 9.24 24.02 7.31
N GLU A 146 9.94 24.26 6.22
CA GLU A 146 11.22 24.98 6.21
C GLU A 146 11.10 26.13 5.21
N GLY A 147 11.06 27.35 5.74
CA GLY A 147 10.74 28.51 4.91
C GLY A 147 9.36 28.40 4.26
N GLY A 148 9.31 28.40 2.94
CA GLY A 148 8.09 28.27 2.13
C GLY A 148 7.82 26.83 1.65
N ARG A 149 8.55 25.82 2.11
CA ARG A 149 8.44 24.43 1.70
C ARG A 149 7.79 23.59 2.79
N PHE A 150 6.95 22.63 2.41
CA PHE A 150 6.16 21.81 3.31
C PHE A 150 6.59 20.36 3.24
N PHE A 151 6.73 19.70 4.39
CA PHE A 151 7.32 18.38 4.49
C PHE A 151 6.49 17.43 5.36
N GLU A 152 6.59 16.17 5.02
CA GLU A 152 6.11 15.04 5.80
C GLU A 152 7.27 14.07 6.06
N GLN A 153 7.31 13.49 7.26
CA GLN A 153 8.26 12.44 7.59
C GLN A 153 7.67 11.46 8.60
N LEU A 154 7.57 10.19 8.21
CA LEU A 154 7.24 9.11 9.14
C LEU A 154 8.42 8.83 10.09
N ASN A 155 8.11 8.57 11.36
CA ASN A 155 9.13 8.23 12.37
C ASN A 155 9.97 7.00 11.97
N ILE A 156 9.34 5.97 11.38
CA ILE A 156 10.03 4.76 10.90
C ILE A 156 10.98 5.06 9.74
N GLU A 157 10.63 6.00 8.87
CA GLU A 157 11.46 6.43 7.74
C GLU A 157 12.63 7.28 8.22
N LYS A 158 12.40 8.20 9.17
CA LYS A 158 13.45 8.99 9.82
C LYS A 158 14.52 8.09 10.45
N ARG A 159 14.10 7.04 11.18
CA ARG A 159 15.01 6.03 11.74
C ARG A 159 15.74 5.23 10.67
N ALA A 160 15.17 5.12 9.47
CA ALA A 160 15.78 4.49 8.31
C ALA A 160 16.76 5.42 7.56
N GLY A 161 16.88 6.69 7.95
CA GLY A 161 17.67 7.68 7.23
C GLY A 161 17.02 8.16 5.93
N VAL A 162 15.72 7.90 5.74
CA VAL A 162 14.96 8.40 4.58
C VAL A 162 14.71 9.88 4.77
N LYS A 163 14.92 10.66 3.71
CA LYS A 163 14.66 12.09 3.73
C LYS A 163 13.16 12.39 3.79
N PRO A 164 12.75 13.52 4.39
CA PRO A 164 11.37 13.99 4.36
C PRO A 164 10.83 14.11 2.93
N VAL A 165 9.57 13.83 2.77
CA VAL A 165 8.85 14.02 1.50
C VAL A 165 8.31 15.43 1.43
N GLU A 166 8.62 16.14 0.34
CA GLU A 166 8.08 17.47 0.09
C GLU A 166 6.69 17.38 -0.51
N PHE A 167 5.76 18.19 0.03
CA PHE A 167 4.39 18.31 -0.42
C PHE A 167 4.11 19.70 -0.96
N TYR A 168 3.25 19.77 -1.97
CA TYR A 168 2.87 21.00 -2.66
C TYR A 168 1.37 21.24 -2.47
N PRO A 169 0.92 22.50 -2.26
CA PRO A 169 -0.48 22.81 -2.04
C PRO A 169 -1.33 22.54 -3.29
N GLU A 170 -2.40 21.81 -3.15
CA GLU A 170 -3.46 21.62 -4.15
C GLU A 170 -4.69 22.48 -3.83
N SER A 171 -4.92 22.72 -2.54
CA SER A 171 -5.93 23.62 -2.01
C SER A 171 -5.53 24.08 -0.61
N GLU A 172 -6.42 24.79 0.09
CA GLU A 172 -6.18 25.19 1.46
C GLU A 172 -5.88 24.00 2.39
N THR A 173 -6.57 22.87 2.22
CA THR A 173 -6.48 21.71 3.13
C THR A 173 -5.85 20.47 2.48
N LYS A 174 -5.51 20.52 1.18
CA LYS A 174 -4.98 19.36 0.45
C LYS A 174 -3.61 19.67 -0.12
N PHE A 175 -2.72 18.69 0.02
CA PHE A 175 -1.34 18.76 -0.45
C PHE A 175 -0.98 17.44 -1.16
N PHE A 176 -0.08 17.51 -2.13
CA PHE A 176 0.37 16.35 -2.90
C PHE A 176 1.89 16.27 -2.98
N ALA A 177 2.42 15.07 -3.07
CA ALA A 177 3.83 14.83 -3.35
C ALA A 177 4.06 14.53 -4.84
N THR A 178 5.24 14.91 -5.34
CA THR A 178 5.64 14.66 -6.74
C THR A 178 6.50 13.42 -6.90
N ILE A 179 7.27 13.06 -5.87
CA ILE A 179 8.20 11.91 -5.90
C ILE A 179 7.49 10.57 -5.66
N VAL A 180 6.31 10.61 -5.04
CA VAL A 180 5.42 9.46 -4.83
C VAL A 180 3.99 9.90 -5.14
N ALA A 181 3.15 8.98 -5.64
CA ALA A 181 1.73 9.26 -5.89
C ALA A 181 0.96 9.28 -4.55
N SER A 182 1.16 10.33 -3.76
CA SER A 182 0.56 10.52 -2.44
C SER A 182 -0.04 11.91 -2.28
N GLN A 183 -1.13 11.98 -1.52
CA GLN A 183 -1.77 13.22 -1.08
C GLN A 183 -2.01 13.19 0.42
N ILE A 184 -2.13 14.37 1.00
CA ILE A 184 -2.59 14.59 2.36
C ILE A 184 -3.80 15.51 2.32
N SER A 185 -4.87 15.14 3.03
CA SER A 185 -6.00 16.02 3.30
C SER A 185 -6.07 16.26 4.81
N PHE A 186 -5.99 17.53 5.25
CA PHE A 186 -6.14 17.88 6.66
C PHE A 186 -7.60 17.89 7.08
N VAL A 187 -7.88 17.42 8.28
CA VAL A 187 -9.20 17.34 8.90
C VAL A 187 -9.30 18.36 10.00
N THR A 188 -10.36 19.16 9.98
CA THR A 188 -10.65 20.16 11.02
C THR A 188 -11.98 19.86 11.71
N ASP A 189 -12.09 20.29 12.96
CA ASP A 189 -13.39 20.30 13.69
C ASP A 189 -14.27 21.50 13.27
N ALA A 190 -15.42 21.63 13.93
CA ALA A 190 -16.38 22.70 13.68
C ALA A 190 -15.85 24.10 14.08
N GLN A 191 -14.79 24.17 14.89
CA GLN A 191 -14.10 25.38 15.31
C GLN A 191 -12.91 25.72 14.41
N GLY A 192 -12.66 24.91 13.35
CA GLY A 192 -11.54 25.08 12.41
C GLY A 192 -10.19 24.61 12.96
N GLN A 193 -10.16 23.92 14.13
CA GLN A 193 -8.93 23.36 14.66
C GLN A 193 -8.57 22.06 13.93
N VAL A 194 -7.30 21.92 13.57
CA VAL A 194 -6.80 20.70 12.90
C VAL A 194 -6.76 19.54 13.88
N THR A 195 -7.58 18.53 13.66
CA THR A 195 -7.70 17.33 14.51
C THR A 195 -7.00 16.12 13.93
N GLY A 196 -6.70 16.13 12.63
CA GLY A 196 -6.10 14.99 11.97
C GLY A 196 -5.74 15.26 10.52
N LEU A 197 -5.33 14.21 9.86
CA LEU A 197 -5.13 14.18 8.41
C LEU A 197 -5.50 12.81 7.83
N VAL A 198 -5.66 12.74 6.53
CA VAL A 198 -5.82 11.49 5.78
C VAL A 198 -4.75 11.43 4.71
N PHE A 199 -3.95 10.37 4.72
CA PHE A 199 -3.09 10.02 3.58
C PHE A 199 -3.89 9.29 2.52
N HIS A 200 -3.68 9.67 1.25
CA HIS A 200 -4.25 9.03 0.08
C HIS A 200 -3.10 8.49 -0.78
N GLN A 201 -2.93 7.19 -0.82
CA GLN A 201 -1.85 6.55 -1.57
C GLN A 201 -2.28 5.17 -2.09
N GLY A 202 -2.00 4.89 -3.37
CA GLY A 202 -2.26 3.58 -3.97
C GLY A 202 -3.72 3.11 -3.87
N GLY A 203 -4.69 4.04 -3.86
CA GLY A 203 -6.11 3.74 -3.71
C GLY A 203 -6.57 3.47 -2.26
N HIS A 204 -5.67 3.64 -1.30
CA HIS A 204 -5.95 3.49 0.12
C HIS A 204 -5.98 4.83 0.84
N GLU A 205 -6.83 4.92 1.83
CA GLU A 205 -6.89 6.01 2.78
C GLU A 205 -6.38 5.55 4.13
N SER A 206 -5.49 6.34 4.70
CA SER A 206 -4.89 6.09 6.01
C SER A 206 -5.10 7.31 6.90
N PRO A 207 -6.15 7.32 7.71
CA PRO A 207 -6.40 8.41 8.65
C PRO A 207 -5.34 8.43 9.76
N ALA A 208 -5.00 9.65 10.20
CA ALA A 208 -4.12 9.89 11.32
C ALA A 208 -4.69 11.00 12.21
N THR A 209 -4.64 10.79 13.52
CA THR A 209 -5.14 11.73 14.52
C THR A 209 -4.00 12.60 15.03
N ARG A 210 -4.24 13.89 15.17
CA ARG A 210 -3.26 14.81 15.74
C ARG A 210 -2.96 14.43 17.19
N VAL A 211 -1.68 14.40 17.54
CA VAL A 211 -1.21 14.06 18.89
C VAL A 211 -0.23 15.11 19.40
N HIS A 212 -0.13 15.24 20.71
CA HIS A 212 0.89 16.09 21.31
C HIS A 212 2.29 15.48 21.13
N LYS A 213 3.30 16.30 20.95
CA LYS A 213 4.70 15.86 20.77
C LYS A 213 5.17 14.92 21.88
N SER A 214 4.73 15.12 23.12
CA SER A 214 5.10 14.26 24.26
C SER A 214 4.70 12.79 24.06
N VAL A 215 3.64 12.51 23.33
CA VAL A 215 3.21 11.11 23.00
C VAL A 215 4.27 10.46 22.12
N VAL A 216 4.78 11.20 21.13
CA VAL A 216 5.83 10.73 20.23
C VAL A 216 7.14 10.57 21.00
N ASP A 217 7.54 11.54 21.82
CA ASP A 217 8.78 11.51 22.60
C ASP A 217 8.78 10.32 23.58
N THR A 218 7.65 10.04 24.24
CA THR A 218 7.50 8.89 25.14
C THR A 218 7.68 7.58 24.37
N TYR A 219 7.02 7.46 23.20
CA TYR A 219 7.16 6.28 22.35
C TYR A 219 8.60 6.09 21.86
N GLU A 220 9.23 7.15 21.34
CA GLU A 220 10.60 7.09 20.82
C GLU A 220 11.60 6.73 21.92
N THR A 221 11.44 7.27 23.14
CA THR A 221 12.28 6.94 24.29
C THR A 221 12.13 5.45 24.68
N ALA A 222 10.90 4.95 24.75
CA ALA A 222 10.64 3.55 25.03
C ALA A 222 11.21 2.62 23.95
N LEU A 223 11.09 3.03 22.68
CA LEU A 223 11.65 2.31 21.54
C LEU A 223 13.18 2.27 21.59
N ASP A 224 13.85 3.39 21.89
CA ASP A 224 15.29 3.46 22.01
C ASP A 224 15.79 2.57 23.16
N GLN A 225 15.10 2.59 24.30
CA GLN A 225 15.40 1.71 25.43
C GLN A 225 15.26 0.23 25.05
N ARG A 226 14.17 -0.15 24.36
CA ARG A 226 13.95 -1.50 23.89
C ARG A 226 15.04 -1.98 22.92
N ILE A 227 15.45 -1.14 21.98
CA ILE A 227 16.53 -1.48 21.03
C ILE A 227 17.86 -1.66 21.79
N LYS A 228 18.12 -0.83 22.79
CA LYS A 228 19.33 -0.91 23.63
C LYS A 228 19.35 -2.19 24.47
N GLU A 229 18.24 -2.55 25.08
CA GLU A 229 18.11 -3.79 25.88
C GLU A 229 18.30 -5.03 25.03
N ASN A 230 17.89 -4.98 23.77
CA ASN A 230 18.08 -6.04 22.78
C ASN A 230 17.67 -7.44 23.27
N THR A 231 16.56 -7.53 23.99
CA THR A 231 15.99 -8.78 24.51
C THR A 231 14.68 -9.12 23.84
N ALA A 232 14.39 -10.42 23.68
CA ALA A 232 13.13 -10.86 23.10
C ALA A 232 11.93 -10.42 23.96
N SER A 233 10.84 -10.01 23.33
CA SER A 233 9.59 -9.69 24.01
C SER A 233 9.02 -10.94 24.68
N HIS A 234 8.41 -10.72 25.84
CA HIS A 234 7.74 -11.82 26.56
C HIS A 234 6.73 -12.54 25.65
N GLY A 235 6.81 -13.86 25.59
CA GLY A 235 5.92 -14.71 24.81
C GLY A 235 6.17 -14.76 23.31
N ALA A 236 6.99 -13.87 22.73
CA ALA A 236 7.21 -13.75 21.29
C ALA A 236 7.79 -15.03 20.67
N GLU A 237 8.83 -15.63 21.30
CA GLU A 237 9.41 -16.89 20.82
C GLU A 237 8.40 -18.04 20.85
N ALA A 238 7.68 -18.18 21.97
CA ALA A 238 6.70 -19.24 22.14
C ALA A 238 5.56 -19.12 21.13
N PHE A 239 5.05 -17.92 20.90
CA PHE A 239 4.07 -17.64 19.84
C PHE A 239 4.60 -18.04 18.47
N LEU A 240 5.80 -17.60 18.11
CA LEU A 240 6.35 -17.83 16.77
C LEU A 240 6.63 -19.32 16.52
N ARG A 241 7.08 -20.08 17.54
CA ARG A 241 7.21 -21.53 17.44
C ARG A 241 5.87 -22.20 17.13
N ARG A 242 4.80 -21.85 17.87
CA ARG A 242 3.45 -22.39 17.62
C ARG A 242 2.94 -22.00 16.24
N TYR A 243 3.16 -20.75 15.82
CA TYR A 243 2.78 -20.27 14.50
C TYR A 243 3.45 -21.08 13.37
N ILE A 244 4.78 -21.28 13.45
CA ILE A 244 5.52 -22.03 12.43
C ILE A 244 5.02 -23.48 12.36
N VAL A 245 4.92 -24.17 13.50
CA VAL A 245 4.41 -25.55 13.57
C VAL A 245 2.95 -25.65 13.07
N GLY A 246 2.13 -24.67 13.40
CA GLY A 246 0.75 -24.59 12.90
C GLY A 246 0.69 -24.42 11.37
N CYS A 247 1.56 -23.59 10.81
CA CYS A 247 1.66 -23.40 9.36
C CYS A 247 2.14 -24.67 8.64
N GLU A 248 3.09 -25.43 9.20
CA GLU A 248 3.51 -26.73 8.66
C GLU A 248 2.34 -27.74 8.55
N LYS A 249 1.43 -27.67 9.51
CA LYS A 249 0.22 -28.54 9.55
C LYS A 249 -0.97 -27.97 8.76
N GLY A 250 -0.81 -26.78 8.14
CA GLY A 250 -1.92 -26.06 7.49
C GLY A 250 -2.96 -25.50 8.48
N GLN A 251 -2.66 -25.45 9.77
CA GLN A 251 -3.57 -25.06 10.86
C GLN A 251 -2.91 -24.07 11.83
N PRO A 252 -2.62 -22.82 11.39
CA PRO A 252 -2.09 -21.81 12.29
C PRO A 252 -3.14 -21.46 13.37
N ASN A 253 -2.69 -21.25 14.61
CA ASN A 253 -3.58 -20.85 15.70
C ASN A 253 -3.99 -19.38 15.53
N TYR A 254 -5.21 -19.16 15.04
CA TYR A 254 -5.75 -17.82 14.80
C TYR A 254 -6.14 -17.07 16.09
N ASP A 255 -6.38 -17.78 17.20
CA ASP A 255 -6.80 -17.16 18.47
C ASP A 255 -5.69 -16.31 19.11
N GLU A 256 -4.44 -16.59 18.75
CA GLU A 256 -3.25 -15.84 19.19
C GLU A 256 -2.94 -14.63 18.28
N MET A 257 -3.84 -14.30 17.34
CA MET A 257 -3.63 -13.22 16.37
C MET A 257 -4.70 -12.14 16.47
N SER A 258 -4.32 -10.91 16.15
CA SER A 258 -5.28 -9.84 15.97
C SER A 258 -6.18 -10.11 14.74
N PRO A 259 -7.42 -9.57 14.68
CA PRO A 259 -8.30 -9.75 13.53
C PRO A 259 -7.67 -9.33 12.19
N ALA A 260 -6.83 -8.28 12.21
CA ALA A 260 -6.13 -7.81 11.03
C ALA A 260 -5.07 -8.82 10.56
N LEU A 261 -4.31 -9.41 11.49
CA LEU A 261 -3.33 -10.44 11.17
C LEU A 261 -4.00 -11.71 10.67
N VAL A 262 -5.08 -12.18 11.29
CA VAL A 262 -5.88 -13.32 10.81
C VAL A 262 -6.30 -13.14 9.36
N SER A 263 -6.87 -11.98 9.03
CA SER A 263 -7.26 -11.66 7.66
C SER A 263 -6.08 -11.67 6.69
N GLY A 264 -4.90 -11.18 7.14
CA GLY A 264 -3.66 -11.19 6.38
C GLY A 264 -3.10 -12.60 6.14
N VAL A 265 -3.09 -13.44 7.16
CA VAL A 265 -2.60 -14.83 7.09
C VAL A 265 -3.50 -15.65 6.17
N ARG A 266 -4.83 -15.60 6.34
CA ARG A 266 -5.78 -16.32 5.48
C ARG A 266 -5.63 -15.94 4.01
N ARG A 267 -5.51 -14.65 3.71
CA ARG A 267 -5.31 -14.16 2.32
C ARG A 267 -4.00 -14.63 1.69
N ARG A 268 -2.96 -14.89 2.48
CA ARG A 268 -1.63 -15.31 2.04
C ARG A 268 -1.36 -16.79 2.30
N GLN A 269 -2.38 -17.58 2.61
CA GLN A 269 -2.22 -18.98 3.02
C GLN A 269 -1.41 -19.80 2.03
N SER A 270 -1.72 -19.74 0.74
CA SER A 270 -0.99 -20.48 -0.30
C SER A 270 0.50 -20.09 -0.40
N ILE A 271 0.82 -18.82 -0.18
CA ILE A 271 2.21 -18.32 -0.16
C ILE A 271 2.94 -18.86 1.08
N ILE A 272 2.28 -18.88 2.24
CA ILE A 272 2.82 -19.41 3.49
C ILE A 272 3.09 -20.89 3.35
N GLU A 273 2.13 -21.67 2.84
CA GLU A 273 2.27 -23.10 2.60
C GLU A 273 3.42 -23.41 1.63
N THR A 274 3.51 -22.69 0.50
CA THR A 274 4.60 -22.85 -0.47
C THR A 274 5.96 -22.58 0.17
N ARG A 275 6.08 -21.55 1.01
CA ARG A 275 7.32 -21.22 1.74
C ARG A 275 7.73 -22.37 2.67
N HIS A 276 6.82 -22.90 3.48
CA HIS A 276 7.11 -24.00 4.40
C HIS A 276 7.47 -25.28 3.64
N GLN A 277 6.76 -25.59 2.54
CA GLN A 277 7.10 -26.74 1.68
C GLN A 277 8.52 -26.62 1.11
N ARG A 278 8.98 -25.42 0.72
CA ARG A 278 10.34 -25.20 0.24
C ARG A 278 11.37 -25.30 1.35
N ALA A 279 11.11 -24.67 2.48
CA ALA A 279 12.03 -24.65 3.62
C ALA A 279 12.18 -26.02 4.30
N GLY A 280 11.15 -26.87 4.21
CA GLY A 280 11.14 -28.21 4.80
C GLY A 280 10.68 -28.20 6.26
N VAL A 281 11.12 -29.20 7.04
CA VAL A 281 10.71 -29.37 8.45
C VAL A 281 11.41 -28.38 9.35
N PHE A 282 10.66 -27.74 10.24
CA PHE A 282 11.18 -26.82 11.25
C PHE A 282 12.09 -27.54 12.26
N LYS A 283 13.26 -26.96 12.55
CA LYS A 283 14.25 -27.52 13.47
C LYS A 283 14.44 -26.67 14.72
N SER A 284 14.72 -25.39 14.54
CA SER A 284 15.05 -24.49 15.64
C SER A 284 14.66 -23.04 15.35
N LEU A 285 14.54 -22.27 16.42
CA LEU A 285 14.31 -20.84 16.39
C LEU A 285 15.34 -20.17 17.29
N SER A 286 16.01 -19.14 16.80
CA SER A 286 16.98 -18.36 17.56
C SER A 286 16.66 -16.86 17.46
N PHE A 287 16.71 -16.18 18.61
CA PHE A 287 16.60 -14.72 18.66
C PHE A 287 17.88 -14.07 18.13
N LYS A 288 17.75 -13.08 17.26
CA LYS A 288 18.86 -12.36 16.61
C LYS A 288 18.98 -10.91 17.07
N GLY A 289 17.98 -10.41 17.76
CA GLY A 289 17.99 -9.03 18.25
C GLY A 289 16.68 -8.30 18.00
N VAL A 290 16.69 -7.01 18.29
CA VAL A 290 15.58 -6.09 18.09
C VAL A 290 15.92 -5.16 16.91
N ASP A 291 15.05 -5.09 15.92
CA ASP A 291 15.26 -4.19 14.78
C ASP A 291 14.97 -2.71 15.15
N ARG A 292 15.34 -1.80 14.25
CA ARG A 292 15.14 -0.34 14.45
C ARG A 292 13.68 0.10 14.61
N ARG A 293 12.71 -0.79 14.36
CA ARG A 293 11.27 -0.57 14.59
C ARG A 293 10.83 -1.10 15.95
N GLY A 294 11.75 -1.70 16.72
CA GLY A 294 11.46 -2.38 17.99
C GLY A 294 10.84 -3.76 17.81
N TRP A 295 10.95 -4.36 16.63
CA TRP A 295 10.45 -5.69 16.37
C TRP A 295 11.51 -6.74 16.72
N ASP A 296 11.07 -7.83 17.30
CA ASP A 296 11.91 -8.99 17.54
C ASP A 296 12.27 -9.65 16.21
N VAL A 297 13.54 -9.95 16.03
CA VAL A 297 14.08 -10.66 14.88
C VAL A 297 14.46 -12.07 15.31
N PHE A 298 13.83 -13.05 14.71
CA PHE A 298 14.13 -14.46 14.92
C PHE A 298 14.55 -15.12 13.61
N GLU A 299 15.50 -16.04 13.69
CA GLU A 299 15.89 -16.92 12.60
C GLU A 299 15.38 -18.32 12.87
N ALA A 300 14.50 -18.80 12.00
CA ALA A 300 14.01 -20.17 12.02
C ALA A 300 14.83 -21.01 11.05
N THR A 301 15.41 -22.10 11.54
CA THR A 301 16.13 -23.09 10.75
C THR A 301 15.20 -24.23 10.41
N PHE A 302 15.18 -24.59 9.14
CA PHE A 302 14.44 -25.73 8.59
C PHE A 302 15.40 -26.74 7.97
N THR A 303 14.89 -27.87 7.49
CA THR A 303 15.73 -28.90 6.87
C THR A 303 16.39 -28.46 5.57
N ARG A 304 15.85 -27.47 4.87
CA ARG A 304 16.29 -27.04 3.52
C ARG A 304 16.54 -25.54 3.42
N GLY A 305 16.58 -24.81 4.53
CA GLY A 305 16.84 -23.38 4.49
C GLY A 305 16.55 -22.68 5.80
N GLN A 306 16.64 -21.36 5.77
CA GLN A 306 16.39 -20.48 6.90
C GLN A 306 15.38 -19.41 6.52
N VAL A 307 14.56 -19.00 7.48
CA VAL A 307 13.60 -17.90 7.34
C VAL A 307 13.77 -16.96 8.53
N GLU A 308 14.04 -15.70 8.25
CA GLU A 308 13.99 -14.64 9.24
C GLU A 308 12.54 -14.21 9.46
N TYR A 309 12.11 -14.21 10.70
CA TYR A 309 10.80 -13.68 11.12
C TYR A 309 10.98 -12.42 11.94
N ARG A 310 10.24 -11.40 11.62
CA ARG A 310 10.16 -10.18 12.42
C ARG A 310 8.75 -10.05 12.95
N ILE A 311 8.62 -9.87 14.25
CA ILE A 311 7.33 -9.69 14.92
C ILE A 311 7.40 -8.52 15.89
N PRO A 312 6.37 -7.64 15.95
CA PRO A 312 6.28 -6.64 16.99
C PRO A 312 6.05 -7.33 18.34
N PRO A 313 6.31 -6.65 19.48
CA PRO A 313 5.87 -7.13 20.78
C PRO A 313 4.39 -7.53 20.74
N LEU A 314 4.06 -8.61 21.43
CA LEU A 314 2.67 -9.03 21.56
C LEU A 314 1.86 -7.96 22.31
N THR A 315 0.57 -7.89 22.03
CA THR A 315 -0.36 -7.04 22.78
C THR A 315 -0.47 -7.46 24.23
N ALA A 316 -1.05 -6.62 25.08
CA ALA A 316 -1.22 -6.95 26.51
C ALA A 316 -2.06 -8.22 26.74
N ASP A 317 -2.97 -8.55 25.80
CA ASP A 317 -3.75 -9.80 25.78
C ASP A 317 -3.01 -10.97 25.07
N GLY A 318 -1.72 -10.82 24.80
CA GLY A 318 -0.86 -11.86 24.25
C GLY A 318 -1.00 -12.13 22.75
N LYS A 319 -1.65 -11.25 21.99
CA LYS A 319 -1.87 -11.44 20.55
C LYS A 319 -0.80 -10.81 19.69
N ALA A 320 -0.41 -11.51 18.62
CA ALA A 320 0.42 -10.96 17.57
C ALA A 320 -0.40 -10.04 16.64
N THR A 321 0.18 -8.90 16.28
CA THR A 321 -0.45 -7.90 15.39
C THR A 321 0.12 -7.94 13.99
N ASP A 322 1.34 -8.42 13.81
CA ASP A 322 1.99 -8.59 12.50
C ASP A 322 3.04 -9.71 12.54
N ILE A 323 3.36 -10.27 11.37
CA ILE A 323 4.45 -11.21 11.16
C ILE A 323 5.04 -10.92 9.78
N ALA A 324 6.33 -10.58 9.73
CA ALA A 324 7.06 -10.28 8.51
C ALA A 324 8.17 -11.33 8.26
N PRO A 325 7.88 -12.42 7.51
CA PRO A 325 8.88 -13.41 7.15
C PRO A 325 9.71 -12.94 5.95
N ARG A 326 11.01 -13.26 5.96
CA ARG A 326 11.97 -13.03 4.89
C ARG A 326 12.82 -14.29 4.70
N GLU A 327 12.90 -14.81 3.48
CA GLU A 327 13.84 -15.88 3.16
C GLU A 327 15.28 -15.37 3.29
N VAL A 328 16.13 -16.13 3.96
CA VAL A 328 17.56 -15.86 4.05
C VAL A 328 18.22 -16.59 2.87
N PRO A 329 19.02 -15.90 2.06
CA PRO A 329 19.70 -16.49 0.90
C PRO A 329 20.60 -17.67 1.24
#